data_26f989a90012fc297f24ab6a88ec6321
#
_entry.id   26f989a90012fc297f24ab6a88ec6321
#
_cell.length_a   1.000
_cell.length_b   1.000
_cell.length_c   1.000
_cell.angle_alpha   90.00
_cell.angle_beta   90.00
_cell.angle_gamma   90.00
#
_symmetry.space_group_name_H-M   'P 1'
#
loop_
_entity.id
_entity.type
_entity.pdbx_description
1 polymer ?
#
loop_
_entity_poly.entity_id
_entity_poly.type
_entity_poly.pdbx_seq_one_letter_code
_entity_poly.pdbx_strand_id
1 'polypeptide(L)'
;MEIKWLAVDCVAMEHPMNTIQRDWHPKTFEEANTKLIEQYGKGWDEIYPLDKYYQDMHLNLFPKGIIHAENLGNQLSDMESGRYYIGCFVQKGMELASCWARFVAFKEG
;
A
#
# COMPACT_ATOMS: atom_id res chain seq x y z
N MET A 1 -12.65 12.50 14.16
CA MET A 1 -13.02 12.09 12.78
C MET A 1 -12.51 10.68 12.58
N GLU A 2 -13.38 9.75 12.26
CA GLU A 2 -12.99 8.35 12.06
C GLU A 2 -12.58 8.14 10.60
N ILE A 3 -11.36 7.64 10.38
CA ILE A 3 -10.88 7.30 9.03
C ILE A 3 -11.52 5.98 8.64
N LYS A 4 -12.18 5.93 7.49
CA LYS A 4 -12.76 4.71 6.91
C LYS A 4 -11.99 4.19 5.71
N TRP A 5 -11.15 5.03 5.15
CA TRP A 5 -10.50 4.79 3.88
C TRP A 5 -9.12 5.41 3.81
N LEU A 6 -8.18 4.67 3.23
CA LEU A 6 -6.85 5.13 2.89
C LEU A 6 -6.59 4.83 1.42
N ALA A 7 -6.22 5.83 0.64
CA ALA A 7 -5.94 5.68 -0.78
C ALA A 7 -4.58 6.31 -1.09
N VAL A 8 -3.74 5.55 -1.81
CA VAL A 8 -2.36 5.94 -2.11
C VAL A 8 -2.05 5.76 -3.59
N ASP A 9 -1.09 6.51 -4.08
CA ASP A 9 -0.59 6.46 -5.45
C ASP A 9 0.59 5.50 -5.66
N CYS A 10 0.98 4.76 -4.64
CA CYS A 10 1.99 3.72 -4.75
C CYS A 10 1.37 2.37 -5.14
N VAL A 11 2.17 1.52 -5.76
CA VAL A 11 1.73 0.21 -6.28
C VAL A 11 1.33 -0.72 -5.15
N ALA A 12 1.98 -0.64 -4.00
CA ALA A 12 1.65 -1.41 -2.82
C ALA A 12 1.79 -0.56 -1.57
N MET A 13 0.87 -0.72 -0.65
CA MET A 13 0.90 -0.07 0.66
C MET A 13 1.90 -0.75 1.60
N GLU A 14 2.11 -2.04 1.39
CA GLU A 14 3.12 -2.83 2.11
C GLU A 14 4.49 -2.68 1.48
N HIS A 15 5.53 -2.72 2.30
CA HIS A 15 6.88 -2.68 1.77
C HIS A 15 7.19 -3.98 1.01
N PRO A 16 7.57 -3.92 -0.27
CA PRO A 16 7.72 -5.09 -1.14
C PRO A 16 8.76 -6.09 -0.63
N MET A 17 9.76 -5.66 0.14
CA MET A 17 10.77 -6.54 0.74
C MET A 17 10.17 -7.53 1.74
N ASN A 18 9.09 -7.17 2.43
CA ASN A 18 8.43 -8.05 3.40
C ASN A 18 7.37 -8.97 2.78
N THR A 19 7.08 -8.81 1.51
CA THR A 19 6.05 -9.57 0.80
C THR A 19 6.57 -10.12 -0.51
N ILE A 20 6.35 -9.42 -1.61
CA ILE A 20 6.61 -9.89 -2.98
C ILE A 20 8.08 -10.27 -3.22
N GLN A 21 9.02 -9.46 -2.76
CA GLN A 21 10.44 -9.71 -3.02
C GLN A 21 10.93 -10.94 -2.26
N ARG A 22 10.50 -11.10 -1.01
CA ARG A 22 10.88 -12.25 -0.21
C ARG A 22 10.36 -13.56 -0.79
N ASP A 23 9.07 -13.59 -1.14
CA ASP A 23 8.37 -14.82 -1.48
C ASP A 23 8.53 -15.20 -2.96
N TRP A 24 8.53 -14.21 -3.86
CA TRP A 24 8.51 -14.45 -5.30
C TRP A 24 9.81 -14.09 -6.02
N HIS A 25 10.63 -13.24 -5.40
CA HIS A 25 11.91 -12.78 -5.98
C HIS A 25 13.06 -12.88 -4.97
N PRO A 26 13.36 -14.08 -4.43
CA PRO A 26 14.33 -14.24 -3.34
C PRO A 26 15.73 -13.71 -3.67
N LYS A 27 16.16 -13.80 -4.93
CA LYS A 27 17.46 -13.23 -5.36
C LYS A 27 17.49 -11.70 -5.19
N THR A 28 16.42 -11.02 -5.58
CA THR A 28 16.33 -9.56 -5.40
C THR A 28 16.30 -9.18 -3.93
N PHE A 29 15.65 -10.01 -3.11
CA PHE A 29 15.66 -9.83 -1.65
C PHE A 29 17.08 -9.98 -1.10
N GLU A 30 17.80 -11.04 -1.47
CA GLU A 30 19.18 -11.30 -1.01
C GLU A 30 20.15 -10.19 -1.42
N GLU A 31 20.08 -9.73 -2.68
CA GLU A 31 20.91 -8.62 -3.17
C GLU A 31 20.64 -7.32 -2.42
N ALA A 32 19.39 -6.98 -2.17
CA ALA A 32 19.02 -5.80 -1.43
C ALA A 32 19.43 -5.91 0.05
N ASN A 33 19.27 -7.08 0.66
CA ASN A 33 19.66 -7.36 2.02
C ASN A 33 21.20 -7.25 2.20
N THR A 34 21.97 -7.75 1.24
CA THR A 34 23.42 -7.63 1.23
C THR A 34 23.86 -6.16 1.23
N LYS A 35 23.29 -5.36 0.34
CA LYS A 35 23.56 -3.91 0.31
C LYS A 35 23.18 -3.19 1.60
N LEU A 36 22.08 -3.60 2.21
CA LEU A 36 21.63 -3.05 3.48
C LEU A 36 22.66 -3.36 4.60
N ILE A 37 23.15 -4.61 4.66
CA ILE A 37 24.17 -5.03 5.61
C ILE A 37 25.48 -4.25 5.39
N GLU A 38 25.91 -4.11 4.13
CA GLU A 38 27.11 -3.31 3.79
C GLU A 38 26.99 -1.85 4.24
N GLN A 39 25.81 -1.27 4.09
CA GLN A 39 25.58 0.15 4.39
C GLN A 39 25.33 0.43 5.88
N TYR A 40 24.60 -0.44 6.57
CA TYR A 40 24.10 -0.20 7.92
C TYR A 40 24.57 -1.20 8.97
N GLY A 41 25.30 -2.25 8.58
CA GLY A 41 25.78 -3.31 9.45
C GLY A 41 24.69 -4.24 9.98
N LYS A 42 23.47 -4.14 9.45
CA LYS A 42 22.31 -4.96 9.85
C LYS A 42 21.50 -5.38 8.63
N GLY A 43 21.02 -6.61 8.67
CA GLY A 43 20.13 -7.13 7.65
C GLY A 43 18.68 -6.68 7.80
N TRP A 44 17.90 -6.94 6.77
CA TRP A 44 16.49 -6.54 6.71
C TRP A 44 15.68 -7.07 7.92
N ASP A 45 15.82 -8.35 8.25
CA ASP A 45 15.08 -8.98 9.35
C ASP A 45 15.48 -8.51 10.75
N GLU A 46 16.69 -7.95 10.89
CA GLU A 46 17.12 -7.32 12.14
C GLU A 46 16.50 -5.93 12.32
N ILE A 47 16.29 -5.20 11.21
CA ILE A 47 15.71 -3.85 11.22
C ILE A 47 14.18 -3.96 11.22
N TYR A 48 13.64 -4.86 10.41
CA TYR A 48 12.21 -5.08 10.20
C TYR A 48 11.84 -6.56 10.42
N PRO A 49 11.79 -7.05 11.67
CA PRO A 49 11.40 -8.41 11.97
C PRO A 49 10.08 -8.81 11.32
N LEU A 50 10.08 -9.95 10.64
CA LEU A 50 8.95 -10.38 9.81
C LEU A 50 7.67 -10.59 10.61
N ASP A 51 7.77 -11.12 11.81
CA ASP A 51 6.64 -11.33 12.72
C ASP A 51 5.91 -10.03 13.09
N LYS A 52 6.61 -8.90 13.02
CA LYS A 52 6.06 -7.60 13.33
C LYS A 52 5.65 -6.78 12.10
N TYR A 53 6.38 -6.92 11.00
CA TYR A 53 6.21 -6.07 9.82
C TYR A 53 5.72 -6.81 8.57
N TYR A 54 5.30 -8.09 8.70
CA TYR A 54 4.66 -8.79 7.60
C TYR A 54 3.24 -8.27 7.39
N GLN A 55 2.97 -7.71 6.21
CA GLN A 55 1.66 -7.12 5.87
C GLN A 55 1.08 -6.21 6.97
N ASP A 56 1.94 -5.38 7.54
CA ASP A 56 1.63 -4.57 8.72
C ASP A 56 0.41 -3.66 8.50
N MET A 57 0.30 -3.04 7.33
CA MET A 57 -0.83 -2.18 6.99
C MET A 57 -2.14 -2.97 6.90
N HIS A 58 -2.13 -4.13 6.23
CA HIS A 58 -3.31 -4.99 6.12
C HIS A 58 -3.77 -5.50 7.49
N LEU A 59 -2.83 -6.01 8.27
CA LEU A 59 -3.12 -6.58 9.59
C LEU A 59 -3.56 -5.55 10.62
N ASN A 60 -3.18 -4.29 10.46
CA ASN A 60 -3.55 -3.22 11.38
C ASN A 60 -4.75 -2.38 10.93
N LEU A 61 -5.00 -2.25 9.62
CA LEU A 61 -6.10 -1.42 9.11
C LEU A 61 -7.41 -2.19 8.95
N PHE A 62 -7.39 -3.37 8.38
CA PHE A 62 -8.62 -4.13 8.13
C PHE A 62 -9.39 -4.50 9.39
N PRO A 63 -8.77 -4.95 10.49
CA PRO A 63 -9.50 -5.21 11.74
C PRO A 63 -10.17 -3.96 12.34
N LYS A 64 -9.70 -2.77 11.96
CA LYS A 64 -10.30 -1.49 12.37
C LYS A 64 -11.38 -0.99 11.39
N GLY A 65 -11.73 -1.79 10.38
CA GLY A 65 -12.68 -1.41 9.34
C GLY A 65 -12.17 -0.34 8.39
N ILE A 66 -10.85 -0.14 8.30
CA ILE A 66 -10.24 0.78 7.36
C ILE A 66 -9.83 -0.01 6.13
N ILE A 67 -10.49 0.24 5.02
CA ILE A 67 -10.13 -0.33 3.73
C ILE A 67 -9.13 0.57 3.02
N HIS A 68 -8.40 0.02 2.05
CA HIS A 68 -7.45 0.82 1.28
C HIS A 68 -7.63 0.65 -0.24
N ALA A 69 -7.11 1.61 -0.98
CA ALA A 69 -6.91 1.56 -2.40
C ALA A 69 -5.47 1.92 -2.73
N GLU A 70 -4.90 1.23 -3.68
CA GLU A 70 -3.53 1.37 -4.11
C GLU A 70 -3.46 1.76 -5.59
N ASN A 71 -2.32 2.27 -6.00
CA ASN A 71 -2.03 2.61 -7.38
C ASN A 71 -3.03 3.60 -7.99
N LEU A 72 -3.43 4.62 -7.20
CA LEU A 72 -4.16 5.75 -7.73
C LEU A 72 -3.24 6.50 -8.71
N GLY A 73 -3.77 6.78 -9.88
CA GLY A 73 -2.98 7.38 -10.95
C GLY A 73 -3.71 8.49 -11.67
N ASN A 74 -3.28 8.75 -12.88
CA ASN A 74 -3.79 9.75 -13.80
C ASN A 74 -3.73 11.18 -13.23
N GLN A 75 -4.88 11.79 -13.03
CA GLN A 75 -5.02 13.20 -12.64
C GLN A 75 -4.85 13.44 -11.13
N LEU A 76 -4.37 12.46 -10.36
CA LEU A 76 -4.10 12.69 -8.94
C LEU A 76 -3.06 13.77 -8.71
N SER A 77 -2.05 13.87 -9.58
CA SER A 77 -1.03 14.91 -9.56
C SER A 77 -1.57 16.32 -9.83
N ASP A 78 -2.74 16.44 -10.46
CA ASP A 78 -3.38 17.71 -10.76
C ASP A 78 -4.22 18.24 -9.58
N MET A 79 -4.34 17.43 -8.52
CA MET A 79 -5.11 17.80 -7.34
C MET A 79 -4.25 18.62 -6.37
N GLU A 80 -4.77 19.74 -5.95
CA GLU A 80 -4.21 20.53 -4.86
C GLU A 80 -4.55 19.87 -3.51
N SER A 81 -3.73 20.12 -2.49
CA SER A 81 -4.05 19.69 -1.13
C SER A 81 -5.34 20.36 -0.66
N GLY A 82 -6.28 19.56 -0.14
CA GLY A 82 -7.58 20.09 0.24
C GLY A 82 -8.55 19.00 0.70
N ARG A 83 -9.80 19.41 0.85
CA ARG A 83 -10.92 18.51 1.13
C ARG A 83 -11.77 18.37 -0.12
N TYR A 84 -12.08 17.14 -0.45
CA TYR A 84 -12.87 16.79 -1.63
C TYR A 84 -13.94 15.78 -1.25
N TYR A 85 -15.04 15.81 -1.97
CA TYR A 85 -15.96 14.67 -2.01
C TYR A 85 -15.39 13.63 -2.95
N ILE A 86 -15.16 12.41 -2.45
CA ILE A 86 -14.60 11.33 -3.23
C ILE A 86 -15.64 10.25 -3.47
N GLY A 87 -15.92 9.97 -4.72
CA GLY A 87 -16.66 8.78 -5.14
C GLY A 87 -15.72 7.63 -5.45
N CYS A 88 -16.04 6.44 -4.94
CA CYS A 88 -15.38 5.19 -5.30
C CYS A 88 -16.37 4.26 -5.98
N PHE A 89 -16.09 3.91 -7.21
CA PHE A 89 -16.93 3.08 -8.04
C PHE A 89 -16.22 1.75 -8.31
N VAL A 90 -16.56 0.75 -7.54
CA VAL A 90 -15.97 -0.60 -7.65
C VAL A 90 -16.63 -1.39 -8.78
N GLN A 91 -15.88 -2.32 -9.35
CA GLN A 91 -16.42 -3.24 -10.36
C GLN A 91 -17.45 -4.17 -9.71
N LYS A 92 -18.67 -4.18 -10.27
CA LYS A 92 -19.78 -5.00 -9.77
C LYS A 92 -19.64 -6.46 -10.22
N GLY A 93 -20.07 -7.38 -9.36
CA GLY A 93 -20.18 -8.80 -9.70
C GLY A 93 -18.91 -9.61 -9.49
N MET A 94 -17.92 -9.06 -8.78
CA MET A 94 -16.72 -9.79 -8.42
C MET A 94 -16.77 -10.17 -6.94
N GLU A 95 -16.77 -11.46 -6.66
CA GLU A 95 -16.61 -12.02 -5.31
C GLU A 95 -15.11 -12.20 -4.99
N LEU A 96 -14.36 -11.10 -5.01
CA LEU A 96 -12.92 -11.09 -4.81
C LEU A 96 -12.54 -10.24 -3.58
N ALA A 97 -11.41 -10.58 -2.98
CA ALA A 97 -10.82 -9.79 -1.90
C ALA A 97 -10.37 -8.38 -2.36
N SER A 98 -10.13 -8.21 -3.67
CA SER A 98 -9.76 -6.94 -4.30
C SER A 98 -10.37 -6.83 -5.69
N CYS A 99 -10.61 -5.61 -6.15
CA CYS A 99 -11.12 -5.34 -7.50
C CYS A 99 -10.64 -3.97 -8.00
N TRP A 100 -10.78 -3.77 -9.30
CA TRP A 100 -10.59 -2.45 -9.90
C TRP A 100 -11.66 -1.47 -9.41
N ALA A 101 -11.24 -0.25 -9.15
CA ALA A 101 -12.13 0.82 -8.75
C ALA A 101 -11.80 2.12 -9.49
N ARG A 102 -12.83 2.88 -9.83
CA ARG A 102 -12.70 4.26 -10.31
C ARG A 102 -12.89 5.21 -9.15
N PHE A 103 -11.92 6.10 -8.97
CA PHE A 103 -12.00 7.21 -8.02
C PHE A 103 -12.34 8.49 -8.75
N VAL A 104 -13.25 9.26 -8.21
CA VAL A 104 -13.64 10.58 -8.74
C VAL A 104 -13.66 11.57 -7.59
N ALA A 105 -12.83 12.60 -7.68
CA ALA A 105 -12.86 13.74 -6.77
C ALA A 105 -13.77 14.82 -7.36
N PHE A 106 -14.68 15.32 -6.55
CA PHE A 106 -15.56 16.43 -6.91
C PHE A 106 -14.99 17.71 -6.29
N LYS A 107 -14.67 18.67 -7.14
CA LYS A 107 -14.24 20.02 -6.75
C LYS A 107 -15.44 20.93 -6.74
N GLU A 108 -15.62 21.68 -5.67
CA GLU A 108 -16.56 22.80 -5.68
C GLU A 108 -16.05 23.86 -6.65
N GLY A 109 -16.92 24.31 -7.53
CA GLY A 109 -16.61 25.31 -8.55
C GLY A 109 -16.51 26.74 -8.00
#